data_b733dc83979cee1e6ffbfd763f89c723
#
_entry.id   b733dc83979cee1e6ffbfd763f89c723
#
_cell.length_a   1.000
_cell.length_b   1.000
_cell.length_c   1.000
_cell.angle_alpha   90.00
_cell.angle_beta   90.00
_cell.angle_gamma   90.00
#
_symmetry.space_group_name_H-M   'P 1'
#
loop_
_entity.id
_entity.type
_entity.pdbx_description
1 polymer ?
#
loop_
_entity_poly.entity_id
_entity_poly.type
_entity_poly.pdbx_seq_one_letter_code
_entity_poly.pdbx_strand_id
1 'polypeptide(L)'
;MKFKKIEPEVFACTTSAARPFGCMELWAGNERAHRSLELAGLEADVIAVPSGAESGGDLSAVFSCSDSIARVVLADCVGHGYVASGVARHVHRLLHKFQDIRNTAGLLASLNDEFTLDSEESSDALRLTTVVTGTFDGGTGEFNFAYAAHPRMLLWRAREGKFLELGEGLENLPLGFVTGEMYSEQSVQLRPGDMILAFSDGATEVQSPGGDQLTPRGFLQLAESTLARLPGPVRLPDFSVALLEGVQSHKGNSELDDDVTLLTLRRSG
;
A
#
# COMPACT_ATOMS: atom_id res chain seq x y z
N MET A 1 -21.07 13.97 8.31
CA MET A 1 -21.22 14.05 6.84
C MET A 1 -21.52 12.64 6.33
N LYS A 2 -22.67 12.39 5.68
CA LYS A 2 -23.00 11.04 5.21
C LYS A 2 -22.10 10.73 4.02
N PHE A 3 -21.27 9.68 4.13
CA PHE A 3 -20.45 9.21 3.02
C PHE A 3 -21.36 8.80 1.85
N LYS A 4 -21.11 9.40 0.69
CA LYS A 4 -21.66 8.88 -0.55
C LYS A 4 -20.97 7.54 -0.81
N LYS A 5 -21.72 6.46 -0.84
CA LYS A 5 -21.21 5.12 -1.16
C LYS A 5 -20.53 5.22 -2.53
N ILE A 6 -19.20 5.18 -2.56
CA ILE A 6 -18.44 5.12 -3.81
C ILE A 6 -18.45 3.64 -4.17
N GLU A 7 -19.11 3.28 -5.26
CA GLU A 7 -19.01 1.92 -5.79
C GLU A 7 -17.61 1.73 -6.36
N PRO A 8 -16.94 0.59 -6.10
CA PRO A 8 -15.63 0.33 -6.65
C PRO A 8 -15.71 0.32 -8.17
N GLU A 9 -14.96 1.19 -8.82
CA GLU A 9 -14.77 1.10 -10.26
C GLU A 9 -13.82 -0.07 -10.53
N VAL A 10 -14.35 -1.12 -11.15
CA VAL A 10 -13.54 -2.22 -11.67
C VAL A 10 -12.91 -1.75 -12.97
N PHE A 11 -11.63 -1.41 -12.92
CA PHE A 11 -10.88 -1.09 -14.13
C PHE A 11 -10.29 -2.37 -14.73
N ALA A 12 -10.86 -2.82 -15.82
CA ALA A 12 -10.07 -3.53 -16.81
C ALA A 12 -9.06 -2.51 -17.36
N CYS A 13 -7.76 -2.74 -17.19
CA CYS A 13 -6.73 -1.89 -17.77
C CYS A 13 -6.98 -1.81 -19.29
N THR A 14 -7.59 -0.73 -19.77
CA THR A 14 -7.70 -0.45 -21.20
C THR A 14 -6.33 -0.01 -21.68
N THR A 15 -5.53 -0.99 -22.03
CA THR A 15 -4.18 -0.80 -22.49
C THR A 15 -4.13 -0.16 -23.85
N SER A 16 -3.32 0.86 -23.98
CA SER A 16 -2.58 1.11 -25.21
C SER A 16 -1.85 -0.18 -25.64
N ALA A 17 -1.81 -0.48 -26.91
CA ALA A 17 -1.42 -1.76 -27.54
C ALA A 17 -0.03 -2.36 -27.17
N ALA A 18 0.61 -1.96 -26.08
CA ALA A 18 1.94 -2.40 -25.65
C ALA A 18 1.99 -3.10 -24.27
N ARG A 19 0.87 -3.26 -23.54
CA ARG A 19 0.87 -3.93 -22.23
C ARG A 19 -0.19 -5.03 -22.18
N PRO A 20 0.18 -6.30 -22.29
CA PRO A 20 -0.75 -7.44 -22.19
C PRO A 20 -1.19 -7.75 -20.75
N PHE A 21 -0.73 -6.97 -19.73
CA PHE A 21 -0.92 -7.28 -18.32
C PHE A 21 -1.80 -6.24 -17.63
N GLY A 22 -2.66 -6.70 -16.71
CA GLY A 22 -3.50 -5.83 -15.88
C GLY A 22 -2.67 -4.96 -14.94
N CYS A 23 -3.04 -3.70 -14.75
CA CYS A 23 -2.41 -2.83 -13.75
C CYS A 23 -3.45 -1.94 -13.08
N MET A 24 -3.22 -1.63 -11.82
CA MET A 24 -3.93 -0.61 -11.07
C MET A 24 -2.89 0.25 -10.35
N GLU A 25 -2.95 1.55 -10.58
CA GLU A 25 -2.08 2.51 -9.92
C GLU A 25 -2.96 3.62 -9.36
N LEU A 26 -2.83 3.89 -8.08
CA LEU A 26 -3.53 4.95 -7.39
C LEU A 26 -2.52 5.90 -6.76
N TRP A 27 -2.80 7.17 -6.91
CA TRP A 27 -2.10 8.23 -6.24
C TRP A 27 -3.06 8.85 -5.24
N ALA A 28 -2.63 9.11 -4.02
CA ALA A 28 -3.34 9.99 -3.12
C ALA A 28 -3.21 11.42 -3.66
N GLY A 29 -3.86 11.64 -4.78
CA GLY A 29 -3.91 12.91 -5.47
C GLY A 29 -5.02 13.80 -4.92
N ASN A 30 -5.61 14.63 -5.80
CA ASN A 30 -6.64 15.60 -5.46
C ASN A 30 -7.99 14.97 -5.07
N GLU A 31 -8.19 13.67 -5.27
CA GLU A 31 -9.46 13.01 -5.06
C GLU A 31 -9.32 11.70 -4.28
N ARG A 32 -10.32 11.45 -3.43
CA ARG A 32 -10.48 10.14 -2.81
C ARG A 32 -10.71 9.08 -3.88
N ALA A 33 -9.96 8.00 -3.82
CA ALA A 33 -10.07 6.89 -4.75
C ALA A 33 -10.38 5.58 -4.02
N HIS A 34 -11.23 4.75 -4.64
CA HIS A 34 -11.48 3.37 -4.21
C HIS A 34 -11.54 2.51 -5.46
N ARG A 35 -10.66 1.51 -5.56
CA ARG A 35 -10.55 0.64 -6.72
C ARG A 35 -10.23 -0.78 -6.33
N SER A 36 -10.77 -1.72 -7.11
CA SER A 36 -10.52 -3.15 -6.95
C SER A 36 -10.14 -3.78 -8.27
N LEU A 37 -9.31 -4.81 -8.22
CA LEU A 37 -9.01 -5.63 -9.38
C LEU A 37 -8.68 -7.07 -8.94
N GLU A 38 -8.70 -7.98 -9.91
CA GLU A 38 -8.23 -9.35 -9.75
C GLU A 38 -7.16 -9.63 -10.80
N LEU A 39 -6.01 -10.14 -10.38
CA LEU A 39 -4.93 -10.55 -11.27
C LEU A 39 -4.06 -11.63 -10.63
N ALA A 40 -3.57 -12.57 -11.45
CA ALA A 40 -2.67 -13.65 -11.03
C ALA A 40 -3.19 -14.48 -9.82
N GLY A 41 -4.51 -14.60 -9.64
CA GLY A 41 -5.11 -15.29 -8.48
C GLY A 41 -5.06 -14.49 -7.17
N LEU A 42 -4.90 -13.17 -7.28
CA LEU A 42 -4.93 -12.22 -6.18
C LEU A 42 -6.06 -11.21 -6.41
N GLU A 43 -6.98 -11.10 -5.47
CA GLU A 43 -7.89 -9.96 -5.40
C GLU A 43 -7.16 -8.82 -4.70
N ALA A 44 -7.24 -7.62 -5.24
CA ALA A 44 -6.69 -6.41 -4.65
C ALA A 44 -7.76 -5.32 -4.53
N ASP A 45 -7.76 -4.62 -3.41
CA ASP A 45 -8.65 -3.49 -3.14
C ASP A 45 -7.85 -2.36 -2.52
N VAL A 46 -7.94 -1.16 -3.09
CA VAL A 46 -7.20 0.02 -2.65
C VAL A 46 -8.16 1.15 -2.35
N ILE A 47 -8.05 1.72 -1.17
CA ILE A 47 -8.68 2.99 -0.81
C ILE A 47 -7.56 3.99 -0.50
N ALA A 48 -7.60 5.14 -1.18
CA ALA A 48 -6.73 6.27 -0.91
C ALA A 48 -7.56 7.51 -0.55
N VAL A 49 -7.22 8.16 0.55
CA VAL A 49 -7.90 9.35 1.07
C VAL A 49 -6.84 10.40 1.37
N PRO A 50 -6.70 11.42 0.52
CA PRO A 50 -5.74 12.49 0.76
C PRO A 50 -6.16 13.34 1.97
N SER A 51 -5.18 13.87 2.68
CA SER A 51 -5.34 14.86 3.73
C SER A 51 -5.58 16.25 3.10
N GLY A 52 -6.73 16.85 3.39
CA GLY A 52 -7.06 18.18 2.87
C GLY A 52 -7.47 18.23 1.40
N ALA A 53 -7.31 19.42 0.78
CA ALA A 53 -7.75 19.70 -0.60
C ALA A 53 -6.61 19.65 -1.63
N GLU A 54 -5.38 19.40 -1.20
CA GLU A 54 -4.19 19.35 -2.05
C GLU A 54 -3.81 17.89 -2.39
N SER A 55 -2.90 17.73 -3.34
CA SER A 55 -2.39 16.42 -3.72
C SER A 55 -1.60 15.78 -2.59
N GLY A 56 -1.81 14.48 -2.34
CA GLY A 56 -1.07 13.71 -1.34
C GLY A 56 0.27 13.17 -1.84
N GLY A 57 1.02 12.57 -0.91
CA GLY A 57 2.31 11.90 -1.13
C GLY A 57 2.21 10.40 -1.33
N ASP A 58 1.10 9.77 -0.93
CA ASP A 58 0.90 8.34 -1.04
C ASP A 58 0.81 7.87 -2.50
N LEU A 59 1.44 6.74 -2.79
CA LEU A 59 1.35 6.03 -4.06
C LEU A 59 1.09 4.56 -3.79
N SER A 60 0.06 4.00 -4.42
CA SER A 60 -0.16 2.56 -4.45
C SER A 60 -0.19 2.04 -5.88
N ALA A 61 0.41 0.87 -6.10
CA ALA A 61 0.44 0.21 -7.40
C ALA A 61 0.26 -1.29 -7.25
N VAL A 62 -0.60 -1.87 -8.08
CA VAL A 62 -0.78 -3.32 -8.24
C VAL A 62 -0.74 -3.62 -9.72
N PHE A 63 0.21 -4.43 -10.16
CA PHE A 63 0.36 -4.74 -11.57
C PHE A 63 0.85 -6.17 -11.81
N SER A 64 0.52 -6.70 -12.97
CA SER A 64 0.95 -8.01 -13.40
C SER A 64 2.35 -7.93 -14.03
N CYS A 65 3.28 -8.74 -13.54
CA CYS A 65 4.59 -8.94 -14.15
C CYS A 65 4.58 -10.10 -15.17
N SER A 66 3.59 -11.00 -15.06
CA SER A 66 3.29 -12.10 -15.98
C SER A 66 1.89 -12.63 -15.68
N ASP A 67 1.43 -13.64 -16.40
CA ASP A 67 0.10 -14.27 -16.18
C ASP A 67 -0.09 -14.80 -14.76
N SER A 68 0.98 -15.17 -14.07
CA SER A 68 0.95 -15.73 -12.71
C SER A 68 1.64 -14.87 -11.65
N ILE A 69 2.29 -13.78 -12.03
CA ILE A 69 3.05 -12.95 -11.09
C ILE A 69 2.42 -11.57 -10.96
N ALA A 70 2.01 -11.23 -9.76
CA ALA A 70 1.55 -9.89 -9.39
C ALA A 70 2.60 -9.18 -8.54
N ARG A 71 2.74 -7.88 -8.75
CA ARG A 71 3.52 -6.98 -7.88
C ARG A 71 2.61 -5.97 -7.23
N VAL A 72 2.88 -5.73 -5.97
CA VAL A 72 2.22 -4.70 -5.16
C VAL A 72 3.24 -3.76 -4.57
N VAL A 73 2.90 -2.48 -4.54
CA VAL A 73 3.72 -1.42 -3.96
C VAL A 73 2.80 -0.46 -3.21
N LEU A 74 3.22 -0.07 -2.03
CA LEU A 74 2.69 1.09 -1.32
C LEU A 74 3.87 1.95 -0.90
N ALA A 75 3.86 3.21 -1.26
CA ALA A 75 4.88 4.18 -0.94
C ALA A 75 4.25 5.43 -0.33
N ASP A 76 4.94 6.01 0.63
CA ASP A 76 4.58 7.25 1.28
C ASP A 76 5.77 8.20 1.22
N CYS A 77 5.56 9.35 0.57
CA CYS A 77 6.59 10.35 0.32
C CYS A 77 6.50 11.46 1.36
N VAL A 78 7.58 11.69 2.08
CA VAL A 78 7.67 12.71 3.13
C VAL A 78 7.17 14.08 2.65
N GLY A 79 6.27 14.66 3.43
CA GLY A 79 5.67 15.97 3.18
C GLY A 79 4.25 15.86 2.63
N HIS A 80 3.69 17.00 2.21
CA HIS A 80 2.33 17.09 1.71
C HIS A 80 2.24 18.00 0.48
N GLY A 81 1.13 17.93 -0.20
CA GLY A 81 0.83 18.82 -1.33
C GLY A 81 1.67 18.51 -2.59
N TYR A 82 1.91 19.55 -3.40
CA TYR A 82 2.55 19.40 -4.70
C TYR A 82 3.98 18.84 -4.65
N VAL A 83 4.72 19.12 -3.57
CA VAL A 83 6.10 18.63 -3.43
C VAL A 83 6.09 17.10 -3.26
N ALA A 84 5.34 16.59 -2.29
CA ALA A 84 5.20 15.15 -2.05
C ALA A 84 4.61 14.43 -3.27
N SER A 85 3.60 15.01 -3.93
CA SER A 85 3.04 14.48 -5.16
C SER A 85 4.07 14.45 -6.32
N GLY A 86 5.01 15.39 -6.37
CA GLY A 86 6.13 15.38 -7.30
C GLY A 86 7.09 14.23 -7.05
N VAL A 87 7.40 13.97 -5.78
CA VAL A 87 8.22 12.84 -5.34
C VAL A 87 7.54 11.52 -5.67
N ALA A 88 6.25 11.37 -5.35
CA ALA A 88 5.47 10.17 -5.66
C ALA A 88 5.47 9.87 -7.18
N ARG A 89 5.32 10.89 -8.03
CA ARG A 89 5.45 10.74 -9.49
C ARG A 89 6.85 10.29 -9.93
N HIS A 90 7.89 10.71 -9.22
CA HIS A 90 9.24 10.25 -9.49
C HIS A 90 9.38 8.77 -9.15
N VAL A 91 8.98 8.36 -7.94
CA VAL A 91 8.95 6.95 -7.52
C VAL A 91 8.18 6.09 -8.53
N HIS A 92 7.03 6.56 -8.97
CA HIS A 92 6.23 5.87 -10.00
C HIS A 92 6.99 5.66 -11.31
N ARG A 93 7.71 6.68 -11.82
CA ARG A 93 8.53 6.52 -13.03
C ARG A 93 9.64 5.50 -12.84
N LEU A 94 10.28 5.47 -11.67
CA LEU A 94 11.31 4.49 -11.34
C LEU A 94 10.75 3.07 -11.23
N LEU A 95 9.55 2.90 -10.65
CA LEU A 95 8.85 1.61 -10.64
C LEU A 95 8.63 1.08 -12.06
N HIS A 96 8.24 1.93 -12.99
CA HIS A 96 8.13 1.55 -14.41
C HIS A 96 9.47 1.25 -15.07
N LYS A 97 10.52 2.01 -14.74
CA LYS A 97 11.89 1.77 -15.24
C LYS A 97 12.41 0.40 -14.82
N PHE A 98 12.13 -0.01 -13.57
CA PHE A 98 12.63 -1.23 -12.96
C PHE A 98 11.61 -2.36 -12.87
N GLN A 99 10.51 -2.28 -13.61
CA GLN A 99 9.39 -3.25 -13.54
C GLN A 99 9.82 -4.71 -13.82
N ASP A 100 10.90 -4.93 -14.56
CA ASP A 100 11.41 -6.26 -14.92
C ASP A 100 12.23 -6.92 -13.81
N ILE A 101 12.62 -6.18 -12.77
CA ILE A 101 13.33 -6.72 -11.61
C ILE A 101 12.34 -7.53 -10.77
N ARG A 102 12.46 -8.86 -10.76
CA ARG A 102 11.55 -9.75 -10.04
C ARG A 102 11.83 -9.86 -8.56
N ASN A 103 13.11 -9.84 -8.18
CA ASN A 103 13.52 -9.87 -6.78
C ASN A 103 13.08 -8.59 -6.05
N THR A 104 12.35 -8.74 -4.96
CA THR A 104 11.72 -7.62 -4.26
C THR A 104 12.74 -6.70 -3.60
N ALA A 105 13.76 -7.28 -2.95
CA ALA A 105 14.86 -6.52 -2.34
C ALA A 105 15.72 -5.81 -3.41
N GLY A 106 16.00 -6.50 -4.53
CA GLY A 106 16.74 -5.92 -5.67
C GLY A 106 15.99 -4.75 -6.33
N LEU A 107 14.66 -4.81 -6.36
CA LEU A 107 13.85 -3.68 -6.81
C LEU A 107 14.04 -2.46 -5.90
N LEU A 108 13.91 -2.64 -4.56
CA LEU A 108 14.11 -1.55 -3.60
C LEU A 108 15.53 -0.96 -3.71
N ALA A 109 16.57 -1.79 -3.84
CA ALA A 109 17.94 -1.32 -3.99
C ALA A 109 18.10 -0.47 -5.27
N SER A 110 17.54 -0.93 -6.40
CA SER A 110 17.60 -0.19 -7.67
C SER A 110 16.80 1.12 -7.63
N LEU A 111 15.62 1.09 -6.98
CA LEU A 111 14.83 2.30 -6.76
C LEU A 111 15.59 3.29 -5.88
N ASN A 112 16.16 2.83 -4.77
CA ASN A 112 16.90 3.66 -3.84
C ASN A 112 18.09 4.36 -4.49
N ASP A 113 18.93 3.59 -5.21
CA ASP A 113 20.16 4.14 -5.80
C ASP A 113 19.83 5.22 -6.82
N GLU A 114 18.91 4.97 -7.74
CA GLU A 114 18.52 5.95 -8.75
C GLU A 114 17.83 7.17 -8.10
N PHE A 115 16.91 6.92 -7.15
CA PHE A 115 16.18 7.97 -6.47
C PHE A 115 17.10 8.89 -5.65
N THR A 116 18.14 8.32 -5.00
CA THR A 116 19.14 9.09 -4.24
C THR A 116 19.99 9.93 -5.17
N LEU A 117 20.49 9.36 -6.27
CA LEU A 117 21.30 10.08 -7.25
C LEU A 117 20.54 11.25 -7.89
N ASP A 118 19.30 11.02 -8.31
CA ASP A 118 18.45 12.06 -8.88
C ASP A 118 18.13 13.19 -7.86
N SER A 119 18.11 12.83 -6.56
CA SER A 119 17.87 13.80 -5.48
C SER A 119 19.10 14.65 -5.17
N GLU A 120 20.31 14.09 -5.28
CA GLU A 120 21.58 14.82 -5.10
C GLU A 120 21.83 15.85 -6.22
N GLU A 121 21.37 15.57 -7.44
CA GLU A 121 21.49 16.50 -8.57
C GLU A 121 20.49 17.68 -8.49
N SER A 122 19.38 17.50 -7.79
CA SER A 122 18.41 18.55 -7.55
C SER A 122 18.70 19.20 -6.20
N SER A 123 19.00 20.49 -6.18
CA SER A 123 19.30 21.29 -4.97
C SER A 123 18.13 21.42 -3.97
N ASP A 124 17.09 20.62 -4.12
CA ASP A 124 15.87 20.64 -3.30
C ASP A 124 15.99 19.75 -2.07
N ALA A 125 15.13 20.01 -1.08
CA ALA A 125 15.09 19.37 0.23
C ALA A 125 15.15 17.83 0.18
N LEU A 126 15.66 17.24 1.27
CA LEU A 126 15.73 15.80 1.50
C LEU A 126 14.41 15.11 1.09
N ARG A 127 14.49 14.26 0.10
CA ARG A 127 13.34 13.52 -0.45
C ARG A 127 13.41 12.10 0.08
N LEU A 128 12.79 11.84 1.22
CA LEU A 128 12.66 10.49 1.75
C LEU A 128 11.32 9.89 1.32
N THR A 129 11.33 8.59 1.10
CA THR A 129 10.10 7.85 0.78
C THR A 129 10.13 6.51 1.48
N THR A 130 9.10 6.22 2.26
CA THR A 130 8.92 4.89 2.81
C THR A 130 8.22 4.01 1.76
N VAL A 131 8.64 2.75 1.64
CA VAL A 131 8.07 1.82 0.65
C VAL A 131 7.92 0.43 1.24
N VAL A 132 6.76 -0.18 1.01
CA VAL A 132 6.61 -1.63 1.08
C VAL A 132 6.30 -2.16 -0.32
N THR A 133 6.95 -3.24 -0.69
CA THR A 133 6.66 -3.91 -1.96
C THR A 133 6.61 -5.41 -1.77
N GLY A 134 5.77 -6.07 -2.56
CA GLY A 134 5.64 -7.52 -2.57
C GLY A 134 5.44 -8.07 -3.96
N THR A 135 5.88 -9.31 -4.16
CA THR A 135 5.69 -10.08 -5.39
C THR A 135 4.97 -11.37 -5.05
N PHE A 136 3.79 -11.56 -5.61
CA PHE A 136 2.97 -12.74 -5.43
C PHE A 136 3.07 -13.65 -6.65
N ASP A 137 3.34 -14.93 -6.41
CA ASP A 137 3.26 -15.98 -7.41
C ASP A 137 1.96 -16.77 -7.24
N GLY A 138 1.01 -16.56 -8.15
CA GLY A 138 -0.29 -17.23 -8.14
C GLY A 138 -0.19 -18.74 -8.36
N GLY A 139 0.86 -19.24 -9.02
CA GLY A 139 1.09 -20.66 -9.23
C GLY A 139 1.51 -21.40 -7.97
N THR A 140 2.37 -20.77 -7.16
CA THR A 140 2.85 -21.34 -5.89
C THR A 140 2.09 -20.82 -4.68
N GLY A 141 1.56 -19.59 -4.76
CA GLY A 141 0.98 -18.87 -3.64
C GLY A 141 2.02 -18.24 -2.71
N GLU A 142 3.26 -18.17 -3.13
CA GLU A 142 4.33 -17.50 -2.40
C GLU A 142 4.22 -15.99 -2.55
N PHE A 143 4.36 -15.28 -1.46
CA PHE A 143 4.42 -13.82 -1.42
C PHE A 143 5.75 -13.38 -0.83
N ASN A 144 6.64 -12.84 -1.67
CA ASN A 144 7.93 -12.27 -1.28
C ASN A 144 7.76 -10.78 -1.05
N PHE A 145 8.33 -10.23 0.02
CA PHE A 145 8.16 -8.82 0.37
C PHE A 145 9.40 -8.21 1.02
N ALA A 146 9.54 -6.89 0.87
CA ALA A 146 10.60 -6.10 1.45
C ALA A 146 10.09 -4.70 1.84
N TYR A 147 10.79 -4.06 2.77
CA TYR A 147 10.46 -2.72 3.27
C TYR A 147 11.64 -1.76 3.09
N ALA A 148 11.30 -0.50 2.84
CA ALA A 148 12.15 0.66 3.01
C ALA A 148 11.50 1.56 4.06
N ALA A 149 11.70 1.29 5.34
CA ALA A 149 11.16 2.01 6.51
C ALA A 149 9.63 2.19 6.55
N HIS A 150 8.85 1.39 5.79
CA HIS A 150 7.39 1.50 5.73
C HIS A 150 6.72 0.72 6.88
N PRO A 151 5.50 1.10 7.32
CA PRO A 151 4.73 0.34 8.30
C PRO A 151 4.59 -1.15 7.91
N ARG A 152 4.66 -2.03 8.92
CA ARG A 152 4.58 -3.47 8.68
C ARG A 152 3.18 -3.88 8.24
N MET A 153 3.11 -4.68 7.18
CA MET A 153 1.86 -5.27 6.72
C MET A 153 1.28 -6.23 7.75
N LEU A 154 -0.04 -6.36 7.75
CA LEU A 154 -0.77 -7.36 8.53
C LEU A 154 -1.20 -8.52 7.62
N LEU A 155 -0.98 -9.74 8.08
CA LEU A 155 -1.42 -10.97 7.42
C LEU A 155 -2.58 -11.58 8.21
N TRP A 156 -3.77 -11.62 7.62
CA TRP A 156 -4.89 -12.40 8.11
C TRP A 156 -4.76 -13.86 7.67
N ARG A 157 -4.69 -14.75 8.63
CA ARG A 157 -4.76 -16.20 8.40
C ARG A 157 -6.20 -16.66 8.49
N ALA A 158 -6.83 -16.89 7.33
CA ALA A 158 -8.27 -17.21 7.27
C ALA A 158 -8.66 -18.45 8.08
N ARG A 159 -7.79 -19.48 8.12
CA ARG A 159 -8.05 -20.71 8.90
C ARG A 159 -7.85 -20.53 10.41
N GLU A 160 -7.03 -19.58 10.80
CA GLU A 160 -6.65 -19.33 12.19
C GLU A 160 -7.49 -18.22 12.82
N GLY A 161 -8.13 -17.40 11.98
CA GLY A 161 -8.98 -16.30 12.42
C GLY A 161 -8.24 -15.20 13.17
N LYS A 162 -6.98 -14.91 12.78
CA LYS A 162 -6.14 -13.90 13.44
C LYS A 162 -5.25 -13.15 12.45
N PHE A 163 -4.88 -11.93 12.80
CA PHE A 163 -3.82 -11.18 12.14
C PHE A 163 -2.46 -11.48 12.75
N LEU A 164 -1.43 -11.41 11.91
CA LEU A 164 0.00 -11.47 12.25
C LEU A 164 0.69 -10.28 11.58
N GLU A 165 1.65 -9.66 12.23
CA GLU A 165 2.55 -8.70 11.57
C GLU A 165 3.56 -9.45 10.70
N LEU A 166 3.85 -8.88 9.51
CA LEU A 166 4.88 -9.39 8.61
C LEU A 166 6.14 -8.53 8.68
N GLY A 167 7.32 -9.15 8.54
CA GLY A 167 8.58 -8.45 8.40
C GLY A 167 9.31 -8.18 9.70
N GLU A 168 9.11 -9.01 10.74
CA GLU A 168 9.96 -8.93 11.92
C GLU A 168 11.43 -9.12 11.55
N GLY A 169 12.29 -8.18 11.96
CA GLY A 169 13.72 -8.15 11.62
C GLY A 169 14.06 -7.58 10.22
N LEU A 170 13.07 -7.08 9.46
CA LEU A 170 13.31 -6.31 8.24
C LEU A 170 13.33 -4.81 8.58
N GLU A 171 14.48 -4.33 9.04
CA GLU A 171 14.70 -2.92 9.39
C GLU A 171 15.67 -2.33 8.37
N ASN A 172 15.15 -1.67 7.33
CA ASN A 172 15.91 -1.02 6.27
C ASN A 172 15.62 0.48 6.24
N LEU A 173 16.55 1.26 5.70
CA LEU A 173 16.40 2.71 5.55
C LEU A 173 15.36 3.06 4.47
N PRO A 174 14.72 4.25 4.57
CA PRO A 174 13.83 4.73 3.52
C PRO A 174 14.61 5.00 2.22
N LEU A 175 13.91 5.03 1.09
CA LEU A 175 14.51 5.47 -0.17
C LEU A 175 14.99 6.91 -0.06
N GLY A 176 16.13 7.21 -0.68
CA GLY A 176 16.69 8.55 -0.72
C GLY A 176 17.59 8.90 0.47
N PHE A 177 17.81 7.97 1.40
CA PHE A 177 18.66 8.25 2.57
C PHE A 177 20.16 8.10 2.25
N VAL A 178 20.54 7.02 1.58
CA VAL A 178 21.92 6.75 1.16
C VAL A 178 21.95 5.78 -0.01
N THR A 179 22.88 5.96 -0.95
CA THR A 179 23.12 5.00 -2.03
C THR A 179 23.77 3.71 -1.50
N GLY A 180 23.53 2.60 -2.17
CA GLY A 180 24.13 1.29 -1.81
C GLY A 180 23.47 0.61 -0.62
N GLU A 181 22.29 1.06 -0.17
CA GLU A 181 21.55 0.35 0.87
C GLU A 181 21.17 -1.06 0.41
N MET A 182 21.44 -2.05 1.27
CA MET A 182 21.14 -3.44 0.99
C MET A 182 19.83 -3.86 1.65
N TYR A 183 18.78 -3.90 0.87
CA TYR A 183 17.48 -4.36 1.35
C TYR A 183 17.44 -5.88 1.49
N SER A 184 16.66 -6.35 2.46
CA SER A 184 16.40 -7.78 2.66
C SER A 184 14.95 -8.09 2.35
N GLU A 185 14.67 -9.31 1.87
CA GLU A 185 13.31 -9.79 1.65
C GLU A 185 12.99 -11.00 2.52
N GLN A 186 11.73 -11.16 2.83
CA GLN A 186 11.16 -12.37 3.44
C GLN A 186 10.06 -12.91 2.55
N SER A 187 9.69 -14.16 2.77
CA SER A 187 8.58 -14.80 2.07
C SER A 187 7.57 -15.38 3.03
N VAL A 188 6.32 -15.43 2.56
CA VAL A 188 5.24 -16.10 3.25
C VAL A 188 4.37 -16.86 2.27
N GLN A 189 3.97 -18.06 2.64
CA GLN A 189 3.00 -18.83 1.86
C GLN A 189 1.58 -18.36 2.18
N LEU A 190 0.90 -17.75 1.21
CA LEU A 190 -0.52 -17.45 1.30
C LEU A 190 -1.34 -18.69 0.92
N ARG A 191 -2.39 -18.96 1.67
CA ARG A 191 -3.42 -19.98 1.37
C ARG A 191 -4.66 -19.28 0.82
N PRO A 192 -5.52 -19.98 0.04
CA PRO A 192 -6.80 -19.41 -0.37
C PRO A 192 -7.58 -18.82 0.80
N GLY A 193 -8.00 -17.57 0.65
CA GLY A 193 -8.69 -16.79 1.68
C GLY A 193 -7.79 -16.01 2.64
N ASP A 194 -6.47 -16.27 2.70
CA ASP A 194 -5.55 -15.42 3.45
C ASP A 194 -5.50 -14.02 2.82
N MET A 195 -5.40 -12.99 3.68
CA MET A 195 -5.35 -11.58 3.24
C MET A 195 -4.10 -10.89 3.77
N ILE A 196 -3.58 -9.97 2.98
CA ILE A 196 -2.56 -9.01 3.39
C ILE A 196 -3.19 -7.62 3.42
N LEU A 197 -2.90 -6.85 4.46
CA LEU A 197 -3.27 -5.46 4.59
C LEU A 197 -2.00 -4.63 4.73
N ALA A 198 -1.69 -3.84 3.71
CA ALA A 198 -0.69 -2.78 3.74
C ALA A 198 -1.41 -1.43 3.95
N PHE A 199 -0.74 -0.49 4.60
CA PHE A 199 -1.34 0.81 4.95
C PHE A 199 -0.25 1.85 5.15
N SER A 200 -0.54 3.13 4.80
CA SER A 200 0.34 4.25 5.13
C SER A 200 0.23 4.62 6.62
N ASP A 201 1.21 5.35 7.12
CA ASP A 201 1.28 5.71 8.55
C ASP A 201 0.11 6.59 9.00
N GLY A 202 -0.48 7.39 8.11
CA GLY A 202 -1.68 8.15 8.40
C GLY A 202 -2.87 7.30 8.88
N ALA A 203 -2.88 5.98 8.61
CA ALA A 203 -3.89 5.08 9.17
C ALA A 203 -3.65 4.77 10.65
N THR A 204 -2.43 4.84 11.13
CA THR A 204 -2.03 4.51 12.52
C THR A 204 -1.69 5.72 13.37
N GLU A 205 -1.31 6.84 12.73
CA GLU A 205 -0.94 8.08 13.42
C GLU A 205 -2.12 9.02 13.66
N VAL A 206 -3.29 8.69 13.11
CA VAL A 206 -4.53 9.45 13.34
C VAL A 206 -4.81 9.61 14.84
N GLN A 207 -5.06 10.84 15.24
CA GLN A 207 -5.35 11.19 16.65
C GLN A 207 -6.84 11.35 16.90
N SER A 208 -7.32 10.82 18.03
CA SER A 208 -8.66 11.06 18.51
C SER A 208 -8.86 12.53 18.92
N PRO A 209 -10.09 12.99 19.12
CA PRO A 209 -10.35 14.33 19.68
C PRO A 209 -9.72 14.56 21.06
N GLY A 210 -9.38 13.49 21.78
CA GLY A 210 -8.66 13.53 23.05
C GLY A 210 -7.14 13.58 22.92
N GLY A 211 -6.58 13.47 21.71
CA GLY A 211 -5.15 13.44 21.42
C GLY A 211 -4.53 12.04 21.47
N ASP A 212 -5.31 10.99 21.67
CA ASP A 212 -4.80 9.62 21.69
C ASP A 212 -4.60 9.12 20.24
N GLN A 213 -3.37 8.74 19.92
CA GLN A 213 -3.03 8.14 18.61
C GLN A 213 -3.57 6.73 18.49
N LEU A 214 -4.06 6.34 17.31
CA LEU A 214 -4.59 4.98 17.08
C LEU A 214 -3.51 3.91 17.27
N THR A 215 -2.28 4.18 16.87
CA THR A 215 -1.10 3.31 16.92
C THR A 215 -1.21 2.03 16.05
N PRO A 216 -0.10 1.40 15.65
CA PRO A 216 -0.14 0.14 14.90
C PRO A 216 -0.92 -0.97 15.63
N ARG A 217 -0.78 -1.06 16.96
CA ARG A 217 -1.54 -2.03 17.77
C ARG A 217 -3.04 -1.76 17.78
N GLY A 218 -3.43 -0.50 17.91
CA GLY A 218 -4.85 -0.11 17.85
C GLY A 218 -5.45 -0.38 16.49
N PHE A 219 -4.69 -0.11 15.43
CA PHE A 219 -5.12 -0.40 14.05
C PHE A 219 -5.29 -1.90 13.80
N LEU A 220 -4.38 -2.75 14.30
CA LEU A 220 -4.53 -4.20 14.26
C LEU A 220 -5.84 -4.63 14.96
N GLN A 221 -6.11 -4.14 16.17
CA GLN A 221 -7.35 -4.45 16.91
C GLN A 221 -8.59 -3.95 16.16
N LEU A 222 -8.49 -2.80 15.50
CA LEU A 222 -9.55 -2.27 14.67
C LEU A 222 -9.82 -3.19 13.47
N ALA A 223 -8.77 -3.67 12.79
CA ALA A 223 -8.90 -4.60 11.67
C ALA A 223 -9.56 -5.93 12.11
N GLU A 224 -9.15 -6.50 13.23
CA GLU A 224 -9.76 -7.71 13.81
C GLU A 224 -11.24 -7.51 14.13
N SER A 225 -11.56 -6.43 14.85
CA SER A 225 -12.94 -6.13 15.21
C SER A 225 -13.83 -5.80 14.00
N THR A 226 -13.25 -5.23 12.96
CA THR A 226 -13.94 -4.95 11.69
C THR A 226 -14.31 -6.24 10.98
N LEU A 227 -13.36 -7.17 10.81
CA LEU A 227 -13.65 -8.49 10.23
C LEU A 227 -14.71 -9.26 11.03
N ALA A 228 -14.62 -9.24 12.35
CA ALA A 228 -15.57 -9.95 13.22
C ALA A 228 -17.01 -9.41 13.12
N ARG A 229 -17.19 -8.16 12.72
CA ARG A 229 -18.52 -7.52 12.59
C ARG A 229 -19.15 -7.71 11.22
N LEU A 230 -18.37 -7.98 10.18
CA LEU A 230 -18.88 -8.15 8.83
C LEU A 230 -19.60 -9.49 8.67
N PRO A 231 -20.81 -9.53 8.09
CA PRO A 231 -21.58 -10.75 7.96
C PRO A 231 -21.10 -11.62 6.77
N GLY A 232 -21.09 -12.92 6.97
CA GLY A 232 -20.91 -13.92 5.90
C GLY A 232 -19.52 -13.91 5.27
N PRO A 233 -19.39 -14.35 4.01
CA PRO A 233 -18.14 -14.24 3.28
C PRO A 233 -17.83 -12.78 3.01
N VAL A 234 -16.74 -12.28 3.62
CA VAL A 234 -16.35 -10.88 3.54
C VAL A 234 -15.82 -10.54 2.15
N ARG A 235 -16.37 -9.53 1.50
CA ARG A 235 -15.80 -8.94 0.28
C ARG A 235 -14.69 -7.96 0.67
N LEU A 236 -13.58 -7.94 -0.08
CA LEU A 236 -12.48 -7.01 0.21
C LEU A 236 -12.93 -5.54 0.26
N PRO A 237 -13.72 -5.03 -0.72
CA PRO A 237 -14.17 -3.65 -0.66
C PRO A 237 -15.00 -3.31 0.58
N ASP A 238 -15.84 -4.25 1.06
CA ASP A 238 -16.65 -4.02 2.26
C ASP A 238 -15.76 -3.95 3.51
N PHE A 239 -14.71 -4.77 3.58
CA PHE A 239 -13.73 -4.72 4.66
C PHE A 239 -12.92 -3.42 4.63
N SER A 240 -12.37 -3.03 3.47
CA SER A 240 -11.57 -1.82 3.33
C SER A 240 -12.38 -0.56 3.69
N VAL A 241 -13.64 -0.47 3.24
CA VAL A 241 -14.53 0.64 3.60
C VAL A 241 -14.81 0.68 5.10
N ALA A 242 -15.19 -0.46 5.69
CA ALA A 242 -15.50 -0.52 7.12
C ALA A 242 -14.27 -0.22 8.00
N LEU A 243 -13.08 -0.63 7.56
CA LEU A 243 -11.83 -0.32 8.24
C LEU A 243 -11.51 1.18 8.17
N LEU A 244 -11.64 1.80 7.00
CA LEU A 244 -11.48 3.25 6.84
C LEU A 244 -12.48 4.02 7.70
N GLU A 245 -13.75 3.60 7.74
CA GLU A 245 -14.77 4.20 8.61
C GLU A 245 -14.36 4.10 10.09
N GLY A 246 -13.71 3.01 10.48
CA GLY A 246 -13.16 2.84 11.83
C GLY A 246 -12.04 3.83 12.12
N VAL A 247 -11.09 4.03 11.22
CA VAL A 247 -10.02 5.05 11.34
C VAL A 247 -10.62 6.45 11.46
N GLN A 248 -11.59 6.78 10.60
CA GLN A 248 -12.26 8.08 10.64
C GLN A 248 -13.10 8.29 11.90
N SER A 249 -13.71 7.22 12.42
CA SER A 249 -14.45 7.27 13.68
C SER A 249 -13.51 7.55 14.87
N HIS A 250 -12.29 7.03 14.84
CA HIS A 250 -11.26 7.35 15.84
C HIS A 250 -10.89 8.84 15.79
N LYS A 251 -10.71 9.41 14.59
CA LYS A 251 -10.45 10.84 14.38
C LYS A 251 -11.62 11.75 14.83
N GLY A 252 -12.84 11.26 14.74
CA GLY A 252 -14.04 12.05 15.02
C GLY A 252 -14.44 12.93 13.83
N ASN A 253 -14.81 14.19 14.11
CA ASN A 253 -15.36 15.12 13.11
C ASN A 253 -14.30 16.00 12.42
N SER A 254 -13.02 15.84 12.75
CA SER A 254 -11.92 16.61 12.16
C SER A 254 -11.43 15.96 10.86
N GLU A 255 -10.77 16.74 10.02
CA GLU A 255 -10.09 16.25 8.82
C GLU A 255 -8.89 15.37 9.21
N LEU A 256 -8.47 14.50 8.31
CA LEU A 256 -7.27 13.68 8.48
C LEU A 256 -6.04 14.60 8.49
N ASP A 257 -5.07 14.26 9.33
CA ASP A 257 -3.82 15.03 9.43
C ASP A 257 -2.82 14.63 8.33
N ASP A 258 -2.93 13.41 7.84
CA ASP A 258 -2.10 12.85 6.78
C ASP A 258 -2.92 12.00 5.82
N ASP A 259 -2.33 11.63 4.69
CA ASP A 259 -2.91 10.74 3.70
C ASP A 259 -3.15 9.36 4.31
N VAL A 260 -4.29 8.77 4.01
CA VAL A 260 -4.61 7.41 4.45
C VAL A 260 -4.81 6.52 3.23
N THR A 261 -3.90 5.59 3.04
CA THR A 261 -4.02 4.56 2.01
C THR A 261 -4.11 3.18 2.65
N LEU A 262 -5.11 2.41 2.24
CA LEU A 262 -5.30 1.01 2.61
C LEU A 262 -5.23 0.17 1.34
N LEU A 263 -4.29 -0.77 1.30
CA LEU A 263 -4.14 -1.76 0.22
C LEU A 263 -4.40 -3.14 0.81
N THR A 264 -5.53 -3.73 0.46
CA THR A 264 -5.93 -5.06 0.91
C THR A 264 -5.81 -6.04 -0.24
N LEU A 265 -5.17 -7.17 0.03
CA LEU A 265 -4.95 -8.25 -0.93
C LEU A 265 -5.55 -9.54 -0.38
N ARG A 266 -6.14 -10.40 -1.23
CA ARG A 266 -6.61 -11.72 -0.84
C ARG A 266 -6.24 -12.74 -1.89
N ARG A 267 -5.65 -13.86 -1.47
CA ARG A 267 -5.47 -15.00 -2.37
C ARG A 267 -6.83 -15.60 -2.72
N SER A 268 -7.17 -15.62 -4.02
CA SER A 268 -8.36 -16.28 -4.56
C SER A 268 -8.30 -17.80 -4.33
N GLY A 269 -9.45 -18.45 -4.34
CA GLY A 269 -9.59 -19.89 -4.11
C GLY A 269 -9.24 -20.74 -5.33
#